data_fc7d56022e583a1f4241696712d7f7d1
#
_entry.id   fc7d56022e583a1f4241696712d7f7d1
#
_cell.length_a   1.000
_cell.length_b   1.000
_cell.length_c   1.000
_cell.angle_alpha   90.00
_cell.angle_beta   90.00
_cell.angle_gamma   90.00
#
_symmetry.space_group_name_H-M   'P 1'
#
loop_
_entity.id
_entity.type
_entity.pdbx_description
1 polymer ?
#
loop_
_entity_poly.entity_id
_entity_poly.type
_entity_poly.pdbx_seq_one_letter_code
_entity_poly.pdbx_strand_id
1 'polypeptide(L)'
;MCAALGLHYGLEKIGATVVPTSSGNTAKQLKFMRDFETDTIVATPSYCMYLAEAAHEAGEEFPMSSYKLRLGLLGSEGCTPELREQIEKRWGNGFFVTDNYGMSELNGPGMSGECVYRDGLHICEDHFLCEIINPSTGEQLDKNETGELVVTNLTKYGIPMLRYRTKDITNINYEPCACGRTSARMHKIIGRSDDMIKIRGVNVFPTQVESALIGISQISPHYQLVLTRENYSDALEVKVELIDGSLLTRYGELEALQRSIHDRIKSILGIEIKVSLVEPKTIERFVGKAQRVVDLRKEGK
;
A
#
# COMPACT_ATOMS: atom_id res chain seq x y z
N MET A 1 -7.69 -15.30 -5.16
CA MET A 1 -7.89 -16.50 -4.31
C MET A 1 -6.58 -17.27 -4.06
N CYS A 2 -5.67 -17.42 -5.01
CA CYS A 2 -4.37 -18.13 -4.78
C CYS A 2 -3.48 -17.48 -3.71
N ALA A 3 -3.53 -16.17 -3.56
CA ALA A 3 -2.74 -15.43 -2.58
C ALA A 3 -3.06 -15.82 -1.11
N ALA A 4 -4.29 -16.19 -0.80
CA ALA A 4 -4.68 -16.54 0.56
C ALA A 4 -4.16 -17.91 1.03
N LEU A 5 -4.02 -18.88 0.13
CA LEU A 5 -3.62 -20.24 0.49
C LEU A 5 -2.15 -20.34 0.92
N GLY A 6 -1.26 -19.53 0.35
CA GLY A 6 0.16 -19.54 0.75
C GLY A 6 0.36 -19.18 2.21
N LEU A 7 -0.26 -18.09 2.68
CA LEU A 7 -0.23 -17.70 4.09
C LEU A 7 -0.98 -18.69 4.99
N HIS A 8 -2.13 -19.19 4.54
CA HIS A 8 -2.91 -20.18 5.28
C HIS A 8 -2.06 -21.41 5.63
N TYR A 9 -1.52 -22.10 4.62
CA TYR A 9 -0.70 -23.28 4.84
C TYR A 9 0.64 -23.00 5.52
N GLY A 10 1.21 -21.81 5.29
CA GLY A 10 2.41 -21.37 5.99
C GLY A 10 2.19 -21.20 7.49
N LEU A 11 1.07 -20.60 7.88
CA LEU A 11 0.69 -20.44 9.28
C LEU A 11 0.36 -21.78 9.94
N GLU A 12 -0.39 -22.68 9.26
CA GLU A 12 -0.62 -24.05 9.76
C GLU A 12 0.69 -24.81 9.96
N LYS A 13 1.64 -24.68 9.03
CA LYS A 13 2.94 -25.36 9.11
C LYS A 13 3.77 -24.97 10.34
N ILE A 14 3.62 -23.73 10.82
CA ILE A 14 4.27 -23.26 12.07
C ILE A 14 3.43 -23.58 13.32
N GLY A 15 2.31 -24.26 13.19
CA GLY A 15 1.45 -24.70 14.30
C GLY A 15 0.36 -23.71 14.69
N ALA A 16 0.08 -22.67 13.88
CA ALA A 16 -1.02 -21.75 14.16
C ALA A 16 -2.38 -22.36 13.78
N THR A 17 -3.41 -22.02 14.55
CA THR A 17 -4.81 -22.30 14.17
C THR A 17 -5.27 -21.20 13.20
N VAL A 18 -5.58 -21.58 11.97
CA VAL A 18 -6.00 -20.64 10.94
C VAL A 18 -7.52 -20.64 10.78
N VAL A 19 -8.14 -19.46 10.89
CA VAL A 19 -9.59 -19.27 10.70
C VAL A 19 -9.81 -18.55 9.35
N PRO A 20 -10.20 -19.28 8.28
CA PRO A 20 -10.35 -18.70 6.94
C PRO A 20 -11.68 -17.97 6.80
N THR A 21 -11.74 -16.72 7.23
CA THR A 21 -12.96 -15.88 7.19
C THR A 21 -13.28 -15.33 5.81
N SER A 22 -12.27 -15.27 4.92
CA SER A 22 -12.38 -14.62 3.60
C SER A 22 -12.70 -13.12 3.71
N SER A 23 -13.15 -12.49 2.64
CA SER A 23 -13.54 -11.08 2.60
C SER A 23 -15.05 -10.90 2.84
N GLY A 24 -15.44 -9.71 3.24
CA GLY A 24 -16.83 -9.33 3.51
C GLY A 24 -17.33 -9.75 4.90
N ASN A 25 -18.57 -9.40 5.19
CA ASN A 25 -19.23 -9.63 6.49
C ASN A 25 -18.39 -9.24 7.72
N THR A 26 -18.13 -7.95 7.84
CA THR A 26 -17.31 -7.36 8.90
C THR A 26 -17.76 -7.75 10.29
N ALA A 27 -19.07 -7.75 10.58
CA ALA A 27 -19.60 -8.14 11.89
C ALA A 27 -19.24 -9.58 12.24
N LYS A 28 -19.31 -10.51 11.27
CA LYS A 28 -18.90 -11.91 11.47
C LYS A 28 -17.39 -12.02 11.74
N GLN A 29 -16.57 -11.23 11.08
CA GLN A 29 -15.13 -11.24 11.32
C GLN A 29 -14.79 -10.71 12.71
N LEU A 30 -15.39 -9.59 13.13
CA LEU A 30 -15.22 -9.05 14.47
C LEU A 30 -15.67 -10.08 15.54
N LYS A 31 -16.81 -10.74 15.32
CA LYS A 31 -17.27 -11.82 16.20
C LYS A 31 -16.25 -12.96 16.29
N PHE A 32 -15.72 -13.44 15.18
CA PHE A 32 -14.72 -14.51 15.18
C PHE A 32 -13.42 -14.10 15.86
N MET A 33 -12.93 -12.89 15.60
CA MET A 33 -11.73 -12.38 16.24
C MET A 33 -11.85 -12.35 17.77
N ARG A 34 -13.03 -12.03 18.30
CA ARG A 34 -13.31 -12.06 19.72
C ARG A 34 -13.48 -13.50 20.23
N ASP A 35 -14.35 -14.30 19.60
CA ASP A 35 -14.74 -15.63 20.08
C ASP A 35 -13.58 -16.64 20.06
N PHE A 36 -12.64 -16.48 19.12
CA PHE A 36 -11.43 -17.29 19.03
C PHE A 36 -10.20 -16.64 19.69
N GLU A 37 -10.36 -15.50 20.34
CA GLU A 37 -9.26 -14.73 20.93
C GLU A 37 -8.08 -14.56 19.95
N THR A 38 -8.40 -14.21 18.71
CA THR A 38 -7.44 -14.11 17.62
C THR A 38 -6.30 -13.15 17.99
N ASP A 39 -5.06 -13.59 17.89
CA ASP A 39 -3.86 -12.79 18.17
C ASP A 39 -3.21 -12.21 16.92
N THR A 40 -3.48 -12.79 15.75
CA THR A 40 -2.87 -12.38 14.48
C THR A 40 -3.93 -12.19 13.40
N ILE A 41 -3.87 -11.08 12.67
CA ILE A 41 -4.70 -10.83 11.50
C ILE A 41 -3.86 -10.78 10.23
N VAL A 42 -4.35 -11.41 9.15
CA VAL A 42 -3.81 -11.31 7.80
C VAL A 42 -4.79 -10.53 6.95
N ALA A 43 -4.42 -9.35 6.50
CA ALA A 43 -5.32 -8.45 5.78
C ALA A 43 -4.55 -7.48 4.87
N THR A 44 -5.29 -6.68 4.08
CA THR A 44 -4.72 -5.46 3.50
C THR A 44 -4.69 -4.34 4.55
N PRO A 45 -3.76 -3.37 4.45
CA PRO A 45 -3.72 -2.22 5.36
C PRO A 45 -5.07 -1.49 5.47
N SER A 46 -5.68 -1.18 4.34
CA SER A 46 -6.98 -0.50 4.29
C SER A 46 -8.09 -1.27 4.99
N TYR A 47 -8.13 -2.60 4.81
CA TYR A 47 -9.14 -3.42 5.45
C TYR A 47 -8.88 -3.60 6.97
N CYS A 48 -7.62 -3.69 7.37
CA CYS A 48 -7.25 -3.73 8.79
C CYS A 48 -7.66 -2.45 9.52
N MET A 49 -7.49 -1.28 8.86
CA MET A 49 -7.99 0.00 9.38
C MET A 49 -9.52 0.01 9.48
N TYR A 50 -10.21 -0.41 8.42
CA TYR A 50 -11.67 -0.47 8.39
C TYR A 50 -12.25 -1.38 9.48
N LEU A 51 -11.64 -2.53 9.74
CA LEU A 51 -12.05 -3.42 10.83
C LEU A 51 -11.88 -2.75 12.20
N ALA A 52 -10.81 -1.98 12.41
CA ALA A 52 -10.62 -1.22 13.64
C ALA A 52 -11.70 -0.16 13.82
N GLU A 53 -12.06 0.56 12.75
CA GLU A 53 -13.15 1.54 12.77
C GLU A 53 -14.49 0.89 13.10
N ALA A 54 -14.82 -0.20 12.42
CA ALA A 54 -16.05 -0.95 12.68
C ALA A 54 -16.12 -1.50 14.11
N ALA A 55 -14.99 -1.95 14.67
CA ALA A 55 -14.93 -2.40 16.06
C ALA A 55 -15.19 -1.25 17.06
N HIS A 56 -14.65 -0.07 16.79
CA HIS A 56 -14.92 1.11 17.60
C HIS A 56 -16.39 1.57 17.51
N GLU A 57 -16.98 1.52 16.31
CA GLU A 57 -18.39 1.91 16.08
C GLU A 57 -19.37 0.93 16.74
N ALA A 58 -19.03 -0.36 16.80
CA ALA A 58 -19.84 -1.37 17.45
C ALA A 58 -19.93 -1.21 19.00
N GLY A 59 -19.04 -0.45 19.60
CA GLY A 59 -19.11 -0.02 21.00
C GLY A 59 -19.23 -1.18 21.99
N GLU A 60 -20.34 -1.23 22.75
CA GLU A 60 -20.56 -2.22 23.80
C GLU A 60 -20.77 -3.65 23.27
N GLU A 61 -21.24 -3.82 22.04
CA GLU A 61 -21.42 -5.14 21.43
C GLU A 61 -20.08 -5.84 21.18
N PHE A 62 -19.06 -5.05 20.79
CA PHE A 62 -17.71 -5.54 20.52
C PHE A 62 -16.65 -4.60 21.15
N PRO A 63 -16.53 -4.57 22.49
CA PRO A 63 -15.62 -3.65 23.15
C PRO A 63 -14.15 -3.94 22.76
N MET A 64 -13.38 -2.88 22.48
CA MET A 64 -11.98 -3.00 22.06
C MET A 64 -11.13 -3.84 23.00
N SER A 65 -11.44 -3.85 24.30
CA SER A 65 -10.77 -4.69 25.30
C SER A 65 -10.98 -6.20 25.13
N SER A 66 -12.00 -6.61 24.35
CA SER A 66 -12.26 -8.04 24.07
C SER A 66 -11.36 -8.63 23.00
N TYR A 67 -10.69 -7.80 22.20
CA TYR A 67 -9.78 -8.28 21.16
C TYR A 67 -8.38 -8.53 21.73
N LYS A 68 -7.76 -9.64 21.30
CA LYS A 68 -6.43 -10.10 21.73
C LYS A 68 -5.37 -9.90 20.65
N LEU A 69 -5.68 -9.10 19.62
CA LEU A 69 -4.77 -8.86 18.51
C LEU A 69 -3.43 -8.28 18.98
N ARG A 70 -2.35 -8.87 18.48
CA ARG A 70 -0.97 -8.50 18.73
C ARG A 70 -0.19 -8.26 17.45
N LEU A 71 -0.53 -8.97 16.36
CA LEU A 71 0.22 -8.94 15.11
C LEU A 71 -0.70 -8.76 13.90
N GLY A 72 -0.34 -7.83 13.03
CA GLY A 72 -0.89 -7.67 11.69
C GLY A 72 0.14 -8.08 10.65
N LEU A 73 -0.15 -9.13 9.87
CA LEU A 73 0.60 -9.48 8.67
C LEU A 73 -0.12 -8.82 7.49
N LEU A 74 0.29 -7.60 7.17
CA LEU A 74 -0.41 -6.81 6.14
C LEU A 74 0.34 -6.85 4.81
N GLY A 75 -0.38 -6.68 3.70
CA GLY A 75 0.22 -6.68 2.38
C GLY A 75 -0.79 -6.46 1.26
N SER A 76 -0.38 -6.66 0.02
CA SER A 76 -1.14 -6.44 -1.21
C SER A 76 -1.44 -4.97 -1.54
N GLU A 77 -1.23 -4.07 -0.62
CA GLU A 77 -1.32 -2.61 -0.75
C GLU A 77 -0.11 -1.96 -0.08
N GLY A 78 0.25 -0.76 -0.50
CA GLY A 78 1.27 0.02 0.20
C GLY A 78 0.84 0.34 1.62
N CYS A 79 1.72 0.12 2.59
CA CYS A 79 1.53 0.52 3.98
C CYS A 79 2.55 1.60 4.33
N THR A 80 2.13 2.88 4.24
CA THR A 80 3.04 3.98 4.62
C THR A 80 3.29 3.97 6.14
N PRO A 81 4.39 4.57 6.62
CA PRO A 81 4.64 4.67 8.06
C PRO A 81 3.49 5.30 8.82
N GLU A 82 2.86 6.35 8.27
CA GLU A 82 1.76 7.07 8.88
C GLU A 82 0.49 6.21 8.97
N LEU A 83 0.15 5.48 7.89
CA LEU A 83 -0.98 4.54 7.90
C LEU A 83 -0.77 3.42 8.90
N ARG A 84 0.45 2.88 8.96
CA ARG A 84 0.85 1.86 9.94
C ARG A 84 0.64 2.35 11.37
N GLU A 85 1.15 3.55 11.69
CA GLU A 85 0.98 4.15 13.01
C GLU A 85 -0.49 4.35 13.38
N GLN A 86 -1.31 4.80 12.43
CA GLN A 86 -2.75 4.94 12.63
C GLN A 86 -3.42 3.59 12.91
N ILE A 87 -3.08 2.54 12.16
CA ILE A 87 -3.62 1.18 12.37
C ILE A 87 -3.23 0.68 13.76
N GLU A 88 -1.95 0.77 14.12
CA GLU A 88 -1.43 0.32 15.42
C GLU A 88 -2.07 1.06 16.58
N LYS A 89 -2.22 2.37 16.47
CA LYS A 89 -2.88 3.21 17.46
C LYS A 89 -4.38 2.88 17.60
N ARG A 90 -5.05 2.60 16.48
CA ARG A 90 -6.49 2.35 16.48
C ARG A 90 -6.83 0.99 17.11
N TRP A 91 -6.05 -0.05 16.85
CA TRP A 91 -6.20 -1.34 17.53
C TRP A 91 -5.70 -1.30 18.99
N GLY A 92 -4.68 -0.48 19.29
CA GLY A 92 -4.12 -0.35 20.64
C GLY A 92 -3.44 -1.62 21.15
N ASN A 93 -3.32 -1.76 22.48
CA ASN A 93 -2.82 -2.96 23.17
C ASN A 93 -1.47 -3.51 22.67
N GLY A 94 -0.61 -2.66 22.10
CA GLY A 94 0.68 -3.09 21.56
C GLY A 94 0.55 -3.85 20.23
N PHE A 95 -0.56 -3.68 19.51
CA PHE A 95 -0.73 -4.23 18.17
C PHE A 95 0.42 -3.78 17.25
N PHE A 96 1.07 -4.74 16.62
CA PHE A 96 2.26 -4.54 15.82
C PHE A 96 2.01 -4.96 14.37
N VAL A 97 2.27 -4.09 13.41
CA VAL A 97 2.05 -4.36 11.98
C VAL A 97 3.37 -4.66 11.29
N THR A 98 3.42 -5.72 10.51
CA THR A 98 4.48 -6.03 9.54
C THR A 98 3.94 -5.97 8.13
N ASP A 99 4.79 -5.57 7.19
CA ASP A 99 4.48 -5.54 5.77
C ASP A 99 4.97 -6.83 5.08
N ASN A 100 4.17 -7.32 4.12
CA ASN A 100 4.48 -8.51 3.33
C ASN A 100 4.27 -8.20 1.86
N TYR A 101 5.24 -8.60 1.05
CA TYR A 101 5.17 -8.47 -0.39
C TYR A 101 5.05 -9.84 -1.07
N GLY A 102 4.28 -9.87 -2.13
CA GLY A 102 4.13 -11.03 -3.00
C GLY A 102 3.04 -10.79 -4.04
N MET A 103 2.90 -11.71 -4.94
CA MET A 103 1.88 -11.70 -6.00
C MET A 103 1.53 -13.12 -6.41
N SER A 104 0.37 -13.30 -7.06
CA SER A 104 -0.13 -14.62 -7.47
C SER A 104 0.84 -15.36 -8.40
N GLU A 105 1.55 -14.61 -9.25
CA GLU A 105 2.56 -15.12 -10.17
C GLU A 105 3.77 -15.73 -9.44
N LEU A 106 4.05 -15.26 -8.22
CA LEU A 106 5.19 -15.65 -7.39
C LEU A 106 4.79 -16.52 -6.18
N ASN A 107 3.84 -17.44 -6.33
CA ASN A 107 3.31 -18.32 -5.28
C ASN A 107 2.37 -17.63 -4.26
N GLY A 108 1.98 -16.37 -4.47
CA GLY A 108 1.12 -15.62 -3.57
C GLY A 108 1.89 -14.68 -2.64
N PRO A 109 1.29 -14.28 -1.52
CA PRO A 109 1.94 -13.42 -0.54
C PRO A 109 3.07 -14.14 0.19
N GLY A 110 4.06 -13.39 0.68
CA GLY A 110 5.16 -13.94 1.47
C GLY A 110 6.42 -14.24 0.64
N MET A 111 6.57 -13.69 -0.57
CA MET A 111 7.86 -13.67 -1.25
C MET A 111 8.91 -12.97 -0.37
N SER A 112 8.49 -11.90 0.30
CA SER A 112 9.30 -11.21 1.30
C SER A 112 8.44 -10.64 2.42
N GLY A 113 9.02 -10.46 3.61
CA GLY A 113 8.31 -9.94 4.76
C GLY A 113 9.21 -9.21 5.75
N GLU A 114 8.65 -8.20 6.42
CA GLU A 114 9.35 -7.45 7.46
C GLU A 114 9.60 -8.30 8.71
N CYS A 115 10.67 -7.99 9.40
CA CYS A 115 10.91 -8.44 10.78
C CYS A 115 10.56 -7.33 11.79
N VAL A 116 10.78 -7.58 13.07
CA VAL A 116 10.49 -6.62 14.15
C VAL A 116 11.26 -5.29 14.04
N TYR A 117 12.37 -5.26 13.32
CA TYR A 117 13.15 -4.03 13.09
C TYR A 117 12.62 -3.16 11.96
N ARG A 118 11.73 -3.70 11.10
CA ARG A 118 11.10 -2.97 9.99
C ARG A 118 12.08 -2.27 9.03
N ASP A 119 13.26 -2.84 8.91
CA ASP A 119 14.33 -2.34 8.03
C ASP A 119 14.36 -3.14 6.73
N GLY A 120 13.32 -2.98 5.93
CA GLY A 120 13.08 -3.72 4.69
C GLY A 120 12.43 -5.10 4.90
N LEU A 121 12.06 -5.72 3.78
CA LEU A 121 11.37 -7.01 3.71
C LEU A 121 12.38 -8.10 3.35
N HIS A 122 12.60 -9.04 4.25
CA HIS A 122 13.48 -10.20 4.02
C HIS A 122 12.98 -11.06 2.88
N ILE A 123 13.81 -11.27 1.87
CA ILE A 123 13.51 -12.11 0.71
C ILE A 123 13.67 -13.59 1.11
N CYS A 124 12.73 -14.44 0.69
CA CYS A 124 12.84 -15.89 0.80
C CYS A 124 13.75 -16.43 -0.31
N GLU A 125 15.09 -16.27 -0.14
CA GLU A 125 16.10 -16.57 -1.16
C GLU A 125 16.21 -18.07 -1.50
N ASP A 126 15.67 -18.94 -0.67
CA ASP A 126 15.51 -20.38 -0.95
C ASP A 126 14.44 -20.67 -2.01
N HIS A 127 13.52 -19.73 -2.25
CA HIS A 127 12.43 -19.85 -3.21
C HIS A 127 12.53 -18.86 -4.38
N PHE A 128 13.24 -17.74 -4.20
CA PHE A 128 13.24 -16.64 -5.16
C PHE A 128 14.63 -16.07 -5.37
N LEU A 129 15.03 -15.96 -6.64
CA LEU A 129 16.17 -15.13 -7.04
C LEU A 129 15.63 -13.77 -7.49
N CYS A 130 16.08 -12.71 -6.83
CA CYS A 130 15.67 -11.33 -7.10
C CYS A 130 16.79 -10.53 -7.75
N GLU A 131 16.45 -9.78 -8.78
CA GLU A 131 17.33 -8.86 -9.50
C GLU A 131 16.70 -7.48 -9.57
N ILE A 132 17.48 -6.44 -9.64
CA ILE A 132 17.03 -5.08 -9.95
C ILE A 132 17.53 -4.69 -11.33
N ILE A 133 16.63 -4.23 -12.20
CA ILE A 133 16.99 -3.81 -13.54
C ILE A 133 16.57 -2.36 -13.83
N ASN A 134 17.24 -1.75 -14.80
CA ASN A 134 16.75 -0.52 -15.40
C ASN A 134 15.45 -0.80 -16.17
N PRO A 135 14.30 -0.18 -15.84
CA PRO A 135 13.03 -0.50 -16.48
C PRO A 135 12.98 -0.20 -17.98
N SER A 136 13.83 0.71 -18.47
CA SER A 136 13.90 1.13 -19.88
C SER A 136 14.82 0.28 -20.72
N THR A 137 16.03 -0.05 -20.20
CA THR A 137 17.05 -0.81 -20.97
C THR A 137 16.97 -2.32 -20.70
N GLY A 138 16.44 -2.72 -19.53
CA GLY A 138 16.43 -4.13 -19.08
C GLY A 138 17.78 -4.61 -18.54
N GLU A 139 18.78 -3.74 -18.45
CA GLU A 139 20.10 -4.05 -17.90
C GLU A 139 20.01 -4.17 -16.38
N GLN A 140 20.75 -5.13 -15.83
CA GLN A 140 20.86 -5.30 -14.40
C GLN A 140 21.61 -4.11 -13.78
N LEU A 141 21.10 -3.60 -12.68
CA LEU A 141 21.68 -2.50 -11.92
C LEU A 141 22.63 -3.03 -10.84
N ASP A 142 23.51 -2.16 -10.36
CA ASP A 142 24.41 -2.46 -9.26
C ASP A 142 23.67 -2.56 -7.91
N LYS A 143 24.36 -3.11 -6.91
CA LYS A 143 23.80 -3.26 -5.56
C LYS A 143 23.33 -1.92 -4.99
N ASN A 144 22.19 -1.94 -4.33
CA ASN A 144 21.54 -0.79 -3.69
C ASN A 144 21.01 0.29 -4.65
N GLU A 145 21.13 0.09 -5.97
CA GLU A 145 20.45 0.97 -6.93
C GLU A 145 18.95 0.69 -6.99
N THR A 146 18.18 1.73 -7.28
CA THR A 146 16.72 1.64 -7.40
C THR A 146 16.33 1.36 -8.85
N GLY A 147 15.51 0.33 -9.06
CA GLY A 147 15.03 -0.07 -10.37
C GLY A 147 13.83 -0.99 -10.29
N GLU A 148 13.48 -1.63 -11.40
CA GLU A 148 12.39 -2.60 -11.47
C GLU A 148 12.81 -3.94 -10.89
N LEU A 149 12.00 -4.46 -9.97
CA LEU A 149 12.20 -5.81 -9.43
C LEU A 149 11.90 -6.88 -10.47
N VAL A 150 12.85 -7.77 -10.64
CA VAL A 150 12.72 -8.98 -11.48
C VAL A 150 12.89 -10.19 -10.60
N VAL A 151 12.02 -11.18 -10.74
CA VAL A 151 12.01 -12.36 -9.88
C VAL A 151 12.01 -13.65 -10.71
N THR A 152 12.87 -14.58 -10.31
CA THR A 152 12.88 -15.96 -10.80
C THR A 152 12.43 -16.89 -9.67
N ASN A 153 11.39 -17.71 -9.89
CA ASN A 153 11.01 -18.78 -8.98
C ASN A 153 11.98 -19.95 -9.08
N LEU A 154 12.52 -20.40 -7.94
CA LEU A 154 13.44 -21.53 -7.86
C LEU A 154 12.74 -22.86 -7.58
N THR A 155 11.56 -22.84 -6.95
CA THR A 155 10.88 -24.03 -6.45
C THR A 155 9.46 -24.23 -7.00
N LYS A 156 9.01 -23.38 -7.93
CA LYS A 156 7.67 -23.49 -8.56
C LYS A 156 7.73 -24.30 -9.84
N TYR A 157 7.07 -25.44 -9.87
CA TYR A 157 7.02 -26.32 -11.05
C TYR A 157 5.86 -25.99 -12.00
N GLY A 158 4.70 -25.60 -11.47
CA GLY A 158 3.56 -25.15 -12.26
C GLY A 158 3.69 -23.69 -12.65
N ILE A 159 3.79 -23.39 -13.96
CA ILE A 159 4.01 -22.03 -14.49
C ILE A 159 5.24 -21.39 -13.82
N PRO A 160 6.45 -21.92 -14.03
CA PRO A 160 7.67 -21.35 -13.46
C PRO A 160 7.92 -19.96 -14.07
N MET A 161 8.14 -18.96 -13.22
CA MET A 161 8.50 -17.62 -13.66
C MET A 161 10.01 -17.48 -13.71
N LEU A 162 10.55 -17.25 -14.91
CA LEU A 162 11.96 -16.99 -15.13
C LEU A 162 12.14 -15.51 -15.50
N ARG A 163 12.91 -14.80 -14.70
CA ARG A 163 13.14 -13.35 -14.83
C ARG A 163 11.85 -12.56 -15.09
N TYR A 164 10.82 -12.83 -14.24
CA TYR A 164 9.54 -12.16 -14.32
C TYR A 164 9.67 -10.70 -13.91
N ARG A 165 9.34 -9.79 -14.82
CA ARG A 165 9.32 -8.35 -14.58
C ARG A 165 8.07 -7.96 -13.82
N THR A 166 8.21 -7.62 -12.54
CA THR A 166 7.07 -7.31 -11.67
C THR A 166 6.43 -5.96 -11.96
N LYS A 167 7.17 -5.06 -12.59
CA LYS A 167 6.87 -3.64 -12.76
C LYS A 167 6.98 -2.82 -11.47
N ASP A 168 7.24 -3.44 -10.34
CA ASP A 168 7.41 -2.76 -9.07
C ASP A 168 8.81 -2.17 -8.95
N ILE A 169 8.90 -0.91 -8.52
CA ILE A 169 10.16 -0.18 -8.35
C ILE A 169 10.59 -0.27 -6.90
N THR A 170 11.79 -0.79 -6.68
CA THR A 170 12.40 -0.94 -5.36
C THR A 170 13.94 -1.00 -5.48
N ASN A 171 14.63 -1.26 -4.38
CA ASN A 171 16.03 -1.66 -4.35
C ASN A 171 16.23 -2.82 -3.37
N ILE A 172 17.41 -3.45 -3.38
CA ILE A 172 17.75 -4.59 -2.51
C ILE A 172 18.98 -4.25 -1.70
N ASN A 173 18.85 -4.37 -0.37
CA ASN A 173 19.95 -4.26 0.59
C ASN A 173 20.45 -5.66 0.95
N TYR A 174 21.76 -5.88 0.82
CA TYR A 174 22.42 -7.16 1.10
C TYR A 174 23.15 -7.18 2.45
N GLU A 175 23.12 -6.07 3.20
CA GLU A 175 23.76 -6.02 4.52
C GLU A 175 22.98 -6.86 5.55
N PRO A 176 23.67 -7.47 6.54
CA PRO A 176 23.00 -8.21 7.60
C PRO A 176 21.98 -7.36 8.36
N CYS A 177 20.84 -7.96 8.70
CA CYS A 177 19.84 -7.29 9.52
C CYS A 177 20.14 -7.44 11.02
N ALA A 178 19.77 -6.43 11.81
CA ALA A 178 19.85 -6.47 13.27
C ALA A 178 19.04 -7.63 13.90
N CYS A 179 18.07 -8.21 13.17
CA CYS A 179 17.33 -9.40 13.62
C CYS A 179 18.13 -10.71 13.55
N GLY A 180 19.37 -10.68 13.04
CA GLY A 180 20.25 -11.83 12.87
C GLY A 180 20.08 -12.61 11.55
N ARG A 181 19.08 -12.29 10.72
CA ARG A 181 18.95 -12.90 9.40
C ARG A 181 19.98 -12.34 8.44
N THR A 182 20.48 -13.22 7.57
CA THR A 182 21.48 -12.91 6.53
C THR A 182 20.85 -12.76 5.13
N SER A 183 19.56 -13.09 4.97
CA SER A 183 18.87 -12.93 3.71
C SER A 183 18.77 -11.46 3.30
N ALA A 184 18.92 -11.21 2.00
CA ALA A 184 18.75 -9.88 1.42
C ALA A 184 17.36 -9.31 1.73
N ARG A 185 17.28 -7.99 1.80
CA ARG A 185 16.03 -7.27 2.09
C ARG A 185 15.68 -6.33 0.96
N MET A 186 14.50 -6.48 0.41
CA MET A 186 13.98 -5.45 -0.49
C MET A 186 13.40 -4.28 0.33
N HIS A 187 13.57 -3.08 -0.17
CA HIS A 187 12.89 -1.92 0.39
C HIS A 187 11.40 -1.91 -0.01
N LYS A 188 10.64 -1.01 0.58
CA LYS A 188 9.24 -0.83 0.20
C LYS A 188 9.12 -0.45 -1.26
N ILE A 189 8.04 -0.90 -1.89
CA ILE A 189 7.73 -0.52 -3.26
C ILE A 189 7.47 1.00 -3.31
N ILE A 190 8.25 1.69 -4.13
CA ILE A 190 8.12 3.13 -4.38
C ILE A 190 6.90 3.40 -5.26
N GLY A 191 6.64 2.50 -6.21
CA GLY A 191 5.55 2.57 -7.17
C GLY A 191 5.75 1.53 -8.27
N ARG A 192 4.91 1.59 -9.30
CA ARG A 192 5.02 0.70 -10.45
C ARG A 192 5.55 1.46 -11.67
N SER A 193 6.38 0.80 -12.48
CA SER A 193 6.93 1.41 -13.70
C SER A 193 5.85 1.69 -14.77
N ASP A 194 4.75 0.91 -14.75
CA ASP A 194 3.59 1.09 -15.62
C ASP A 194 2.54 2.10 -15.09
N ASP A 195 2.55 2.39 -13.80
CA ASP A 195 1.74 3.45 -13.17
C ASP A 195 2.49 4.78 -13.05
N MET A 196 3.77 4.78 -13.44
CA MET A 196 4.62 5.97 -13.40
C MET A 196 4.15 7.01 -14.41
N ILE A 197 3.85 8.18 -13.92
CA ILE A 197 3.46 9.33 -14.72
C ILE A 197 4.68 10.21 -14.99
N LYS A 198 4.96 10.52 -16.24
CA LYS A 198 6.02 11.47 -16.58
C LYS A 198 5.43 12.85 -16.81
N ILE A 199 5.80 13.82 -15.95
CA ILE A 199 5.34 15.21 -15.99
C ILE A 199 6.56 16.13 -16.09
N ARG A 200 6.70 16.87 -17.19
CA ARG A 200 7.82 17.82 -17.39
C ARG A 200 9.20 17.22 -17.09
N GLY A 201 9.40 15.94 -17.43
CA GLY A 201 10.65 15.23 -17.18
C GLY A 201 10.80 14.60 -15.79
N VAL A 202 9.86 14.83 -14.87
CA VAL A 202 9.84 14.25 -13.53
C VAL A 202 8.98 13.01 -13.51
N ASN A 203 9.45 11.93 -12.88
CA ASN A 203 8.70 10.71 -12.65
C ASN A 203 7.85 10.89 -11.38
N VAL A 204 6.54 10.77 -11.53
CA VAL A 204 5.55 10.90 -10.44
C VAL A 204 4.85 9.56 -10.26
N PHE A 205 4.80 9.09 -9.03
CA PHE A 205 4.05 7.89 -8.66
C PHE A 205 2.81 8.26 -7.84
N PRO A 206 1.64 7.67 -8.12
CA PRO A 206 0.42 7.91 -7.35
C PRO A 206 0.61 7.72 -5.84
N THR A 207 1.44 6.77 -5.43
CA THR A 207 1.79 6.50 -4.02
C THR A 207 2.49 7.67 -3.32
N GLN A 208 3.25 8.48 -4.06
CA GLN A 208 3.88 9.70 -3.50
C GLN A 208 2.82 10.76 -3.17
N VAL A 209 1.81 10.91 -4.03
CA VAL A 209 0.69 11.82 -3.77
C VAL A 209 -0.14 11.30 -2.59
N GLU A 210 -0.40 10.01 -2.54
CA GLU A 210 -1.11 9.37 -1.41
C GLU A 210 -0.42 9.65 -0.07
N SER A 211 0.91 9.49 0.00
CA SER A 211 1.66 9.76 1.23
C SER A 211 1.54 11.22 1.71
N ALA A 212 1.42 12.18 0.78
CA ALA A 212 1.22 13.57 1.12
C ALA A 212 -0.17 13.88 1.71
N LEU A 213 -1.17 13.08 1.34
CA LEU A 213 -2.57 13.27 1.76
C LEU A 213 -2.89 12.61 3.11
N ILE A 214 -2.13 11.60 3.51
CA ILE A 214 -2.36 10.86 4.76
C ILE A 214 -2.23 11.79 5.98
N GLY A 215 -3.14 11.59 6.96
CA GLY A 215 -3.15 12.34 8.22
C GLY A 215 -3.85 13.70 8.16
N ILE A 216 -4.44 14.07 7.02
CA ILE A 216 -5.27 15.28 6.90
C ILE A 216 -6.71 14.92 7.26
N SER A 217 -7.21 15.42 8.38
CA SER A 217 -8.52 15.02 8.94
C SER A 217 -9.73 15.51 8.15
N GLN A 218 -9.58 16.51 7.29
CA GLN A 218 -10.70 17.11 6.54
C GLN A 218 -10.97 16.42 5.21
N ILE A 219 -10.08 15.53 4.75
CA ILE A 219 -10.21 14.85 3.45
C ILE A 219 -10.49 13.37 3.62
N SER A 220 -11.22 12.81 2.65
CA SER A 220 -11.42 11.37 2.53
C SER A 220 -10.20 10.69 1.87
N PRO A 221 -10.05 9.35 1.96
CA PRO A 221 -8.97 8.63 1.31
C PRO A 221 -9.11 8.58 -0.23
N HIS A 222 -10.12 9.24 -0.78
CA HIS A 222 -10.40 9.22 -2.21
C HIS A 222 -9.80 10.44 -2.90
N TYR A 223 -8.88 10.15 -3.83
CA TYR A 223 -8.23 11.16 -4.66
C TYR A 223 -8.06 10.64 -6.09
N GLN A 224 -7.84 11.56 -7.03
CA GLN A 224 -7.63 11.25 -8.44
C GLN A 224 -6.56 12.18 -9.03
N LEU A 225 -5.68 11.62 -9.83
CA LEU A 225 -4.64 12.32 -10.58
C LEU A 225 -5.15 12.52 -12.00
N VAL A 226 -5.39 13.75 -12.40
CA VAL A 226 -5.87 14.09 -13.74
C VAL A 226 -4.73 14.72 -14.52
N LEU A 227 -4.36 14.08 -15.62
CA LEU A 227 -3.32 14.53 -16.53
C LEU A 227 -3.93 15.25 -17.71
N THR A 228 -3.53 16.47 -17.94
CA THR A 228 -3.91 17.27 -19.09
C THR A 228 -2.69 17.77 -19.84
N ARG A 229 -2.91 18.28 -21.05
CA ARG A 229 -1.86 18.97 -21.82
C ARG A 229 -2.36 20.36 -22.19
N GLU A 230 -1.69 21.35 -21.66
CA GLU A 230 -2.00 22.76 -21.91
C GLU A 230 -0.80 23.43 -22.59
N ASN A 231 -1.02 24.07 -23.73
CA ASN A 231 0.02 24.78 -24.48
C ASN A 231 1.34 23.97 -24.63
N TYR A 232 1.23 22.69 -25.06
CA TYR A 232 2.35 21.74 -25.22
C TYR A 232 3.06 21.32 -23.93
N SER A 233 2.59 21.75 -22.76
CA SER A 233 3.11 21.34 -21.46
C SER A 233 2.14 20.40 -20.74
N ASP A 234 2.66 19.33 -20.15
CA ASP A 234 1.87 18.44 -19.33
C ASP A 234 1.55 19.09 -17.97
N ALA A 235 0.30 19.03 -17.57
CA ALA A 235 -0.19 19.52 -16.29
C ALA A 235 -0.77 18.36 -15.45
N LEU A 236 -0.57 18.45 -14.13
CA LEU A 236 -1.12 17.51 -13.17
C LEU A 236 -2.09 18.26 -12.24
N GLU A 237 -3.32 17.78 -12.21
CA GLU A 237 -4.31 18.16 -11.23
C GLU A 237 -4.55 17.00 -10.26
N VAL A 238 -4.48 17.28 -8.96
CA VAL A 238 -4.83 16.33 -7.90
C VAL A 238 -6.19 16.71 -7.35
N LYS A 239 -7.22 15.91 -7.66
CA LYS A 239 -8.55 16.07 -7.09
C LYS A 239 -8.62 15.28 -5.78
N VAL A 240 -9.02 15.95 -4.71
CA VAL A 240 -9.09 15.37 -3.37
C VAL A 240 -10.51 15.56 -2.83
N GLU A 241 -11.11 14.48 -2.36
CA GLU A 241 -12.47 14.51 -1.86
C GLU A 241 -12.53 14.92 -0.40
N LEU A 242 -13.41 15.85 -0.07
CA LEU A 242 -13.67 16.28 1.30
C LEU A 242 -14.52 15.23 2.05
N ILE A 243 -14.35 15.14 3.37
CA ILE A 243 -15.25 14.38 4.25
C ILE A 243 -16.57 15.14 4.43
N ASP A 244 -16.49 16.47 4.62
CA ASP A 244 -17.65 17.35 4.81
C ASP A 244 -17.73 18.41 3.71
N GLY A 245 -18.78 18.34 2.90
CA GLY A 245 -19.03 19.29 1.80
C GLY A 245 -19.33 20.73 2.29
N SER A 246 -19.69 20.93 3.55
CA SER A 246 -19.92 22.28 4.11
C SER A 246 -18.66 23.15 4.08
N LEU A 247 -17.47 22.54 4.01
CA LEU A 247 -16.21 23.25 3.91
C LEU A 247 -16.10 24.06 2.60
N LEU A 248 -16.77 23.64 1.53
CA LEU A 248 -16.78 24.35 0.25
C LEU A 248 -17.38 25.75 0.31
N THR A 249 -18.22 26.02 1.32
CA THR A 249 -18.80 27.35 1.55
C THR A 249 -17.94 28.23 2.45
N ARG A 250 -16.90 27.68 3.08
CA ARG A 250 -15.99 28.39 4.01
C ARG A 250 -14.67 28.72 3.32
N TYR A 251 -14.72 29.75 2.44
CA TYR A 251 -13.61 30.07 1.52
C TYR A 251 -12.22 30.15 2.16
N GLY A 252 -12.08 30.80 3.32
CA GLY A 252 -10.78 30.93 3.98
C GLY A 252 -10.20 29.62 4.46
N GLU A 253 -11.03 28.72 5.02
CA GLU A 253 -10.60 27.40 5.48
C GLU A 253 -10.31 26.48 4.29
N LEU A 254 -11.13 26.56 3.23
CA LEU A 254 -10.95 25.81 2.00
C LEU A 254 -9.62 26.16 1.31
N GLU A 255 -9.32 27.46 1.16
CA GLU A 255 -8.08 27.94 0.56
C GLU A 255 -6.85 27.54 1.38
N ALA A 256 -6.94 27.63 2.72
CA ALA A 256 -5.86 27.22 3.61
C ALA A 256 -5.58 25.70 3.50
N LEU A 257 -6.63 24.87 3.45
CA LEU A 257 -6.51 23.44 3.27
C LEU A 257 -5.91 23.09 1.90
N GLN A 258 -6.43 23.72 0.84
CA GLN A 258 -5.93 23.53 -0.53
C GLN A 258 -4.43 23.88 -0.65
N ARG A 259 -4.01 25.01 -0.05
CA ARG A 259 -2.61 25.43 -0.01
C ARG A 259 -1.74 24.45 0.77
N SER A 260 -2.20 24.00 1.93
CA SER A 260 -1.48 23.00 2.74
C SER A 260 -1.25 21.69 1.99
N ILE A 261 -2.27 21.19 1.28
CA ILE A 261 -2.15 19.99 0.45
C ILE A 261 -1.19 20.23 -0.72
N HIS A 262 -1.33 21.35 -1.40
CA HIS A 262 -0.43 21.74 -2.49
C HIS A 262 1.04 21.74 -2.06
N ASP A 263 1.34 22.39 -0.93
CA ASP A 263 2.72 22.53 -0.44
C ASP A 263 3.30 21.18 -0.01
N ARG A 264 2.51 20.30 0.59
CA ARG A 264 2.93 18.93 0.92
C ARG A 264 3.27 18.11 -0.33
N ILE A 265 2.39 18.11 -1.33
CA ILE A 265 2.62 17.36 -2.57
C ILE A 265 3.82 17.96 -3.33
N LYS A 266 3.91 19.29 -3.43
CA LYS A 266 5.03 19.99 -4.06
C LYS A 266 6.37 19.66 -3.39
N SER A 267 6.40 19.59 -2.06
CA SER A 267 7.60 19.19 -1.30
C SER A 267 8.09 17.79 -1.65
N ILE A 268 7.18 16.86 -1.93
CA ILE A 268 7.51 15.47 -2.27
C ILE A 268 7.87 15.31 -3.75
N LEU A 269 7.11 15.96 -4.64
CA LEU A 269 7.26 15.78 -6.08
C LEU A 269 8.28 16.72 -6.73
N GLY A 270 8.56 17.87 -6.09
CA GLY A 270 9.44 18.91 -6.63
C GLY A 270 8.89 19.65 -7.86
N ILE A 271 7.59 19.52 -8.17
CA ILE A 271 6.93 20.16 -9.31
C ILE A 271 5.68 20.93 -8.88
N GLU A 272 5.31 21.93 -9.68
CA GLU A 272 4.04 22.62 -9.52
C GLU A 272 2.88 21.74 -10.00
N ILE A 273 1.83 21.68 -9.18
CA ILE A 273 0.62 20.93 -9.43
C ILE A 273 -0.61 21.78 -9.12
N LYS A 274 -1.75 21.41 -9.67
CA LYS A 274 -3.03 21.97 -9.26
C LYS A 274 -3.68 21.03 -8.25
N VAL A 275 -4.21 21.56 -7.15
CA VAL A 275 -5.03 20.84 -6.20
C VAL A 275 -6.48 21.33 -6.32
N SER A 276 -7.43 20.41 -6.39
CA SER A 276 -8.87 20.72 -6.40
C SER A 276 -9.57 19.90 -5.34
N LEU A 277 -10.22 20.60 -4.41
CA LEU A 277 -11.06 19.97 -3.39
C LEU A 277 -12.47 19.79 -3.95
N VAL A 278 -13.00 18.57 -3.85
CA VAL A 278 -14.30 18.21 -4.42
C VAL A 278 -15.25 17.73 -3.33
N GLU A 279 -16.56 17.78 -3.64
CA GLU A 279 -17.63 17.32 -2.73
C GLU A 279 -17.47 15.84 -2.37
N PRO A 280 -17.99 15.43 -1.21
CA PRO A 280 -18.07 14.00 -0.84
C PRO A 280 -18.77 13.17 -1.92
N LYS A 281 -18.24 11.98 -2.21
CA LYS A 281 -18.76 11.02 -3.19
C LYS A 281 -18.68 11.48 -4.66
N THR A 282 -17.90 12.50 -4.98
CA THR A 282 -17.66 12.95 -6.35
C THR A 282 -16.72 12.01 -7.11
N ILE A 283 -15.73 11.42 -6.41
CA ILE A 283 -14.78 10.49 -7.03
C ILE A 283 -15.40 9.11 -7.07
N GLU A 284 -15.39 8.48 -8.25
CA GLU A 284 -15.95 7.15 -8.47
C GLU A 284 -15.33 6.09 -7.55
N ARG A 285 -16.16 5.19 -7.05
CA ARG A 285 -15.77 4.07 -6.20
C ARG A 285 -15.60 2.82 -7.04
N PHE A 286 -14.42 2.24 -7.00
CA PHE A 286 -14.12 1.02 -7.75
C PHE A 286 -14.23 -0.21 -6.85
N VAL A 287 -14.79 -1.29 -7.38
CA VAL A 287 -14.75 -2.61 -6.77
C VAL A 287 -13.41 -3.23 -7.12
N GLY A 288 -12.50 -3.30 -6.15
CA GLY A 288 -11.12 -3.76 -6.35
C GLY A 288 -10.09 -2.63 -6.23
N LYS A 289 -9.02 -2.66 -7.04
CA LYS A 289 -8.00 -1.59 -7.02
C LYS A 289 -8.56 -0.28 -7.56
N ALA A 290 -8.39 0.81 -6.82
CA ALA A 290 -8.79 2.13 -7.24
C ALA A 290 -8.01 2.60 -8.47
N GLN A 291 -8.71 3.05 -9.50
CA GLN A 291 -8.09 3.71 -10.66
C GLN A 291 -7.80 5.16 -10.30
N ARG A 292 -6.58 5.43 -9.86
CA ARG A 292 -6.16 6.74 -9.37
C ARG A 292 -5.79 7.73 -10.46
N VAL A 293 -5.47 7.26 -11.67
CA VAL A 293 -4.94 8.08 -12.76
C VAL A 293 -5.93 8.18 -13.91
N VAL A 294 -6.23 9.40 -14.32
CA VAL A 294 -7.02 9.74 -15.51
C VAL A 294 -6.12 10.54 -16.47
N ASP A 295 -5.71 9.92 -17.55
CA ASP A 295 -4.83 10.54 -18.55
C ASP A 295 -5.64 11.08 -19.74
N LEU A 296 -5.94 12.36 -19.73
CA LEU A 296 -6.67 13.08 -20.78
C LEU A 296 -5.75 13.66 -21.87
N ARG A 297 -4.44 13.44 -21.80
CA ARG A 297 -3.47 13.98 -22.78
C ARG A 297 -3.66 13.42 -24.19
N LYS A 298 -4.36 12.28 -24.32
CA LYS A 298 -4.59 11.60 -25.59
C LYS A 298 -5.95 11.94 -26.22
N GLU A 299 -6.85 12.59 -25.50
CA GLU A 299 -8.21 12.91 -25.97
C GLU A 299 -8.27 14.21 -26.81
N GLY A 300 -7.15 14.88 -26.99
CA GLY A 300 -7.03 16.14 -27.77
C GLY A 300 -6.37 15.97 -29.15
N LYS A 301 -6.71 14.85 -29.87
CA LYS A 301 -6.32 14.69 -31.28
C LYS A 301 -7.55 14.61 -32.17
#